data_8b20e686d3548879b265ceae2c575401
#
_entry.id   8b20e686d3548879b265ceae2c575401
#
_cell.length_a   1.000
_cell.length_b   1.000
_cell.length_c   1.000
_cell.angle_alpha   90.00
_cell.angle_beta   90.00
_cell.angle_gamma   90.00
#
_symmetry.space_group_name_H-M   'P 1'
#
loop_
_entity.id
_entity.type
_entity.pdbx_description
1 polymer ?
#
loop_
_entity_poly.entity_id
_entity_poly.type
_entity_poly.pdbx_seq_one_letter_code
_entity_poly.pdbx_strand_id
1 'polypeptide(L)'
;MKYKFVFLFALVLFACKQKTDRSSTKDQSFVENGVVKKYDEQNRLSAEITYQNGVRNGVTRYYYSSGALSDEIMYVDDEKSGVAKKYHKNGNIYSLTPYLKDEKDGIQKKYYANGKIWAETPYMRGQPGIGLKEYKRDGSLRENYPDIEVQMLEKSDRIILKLFLSNYSKNVVFYITELMKNKYIPPAAKPIYAEGGVGRYEFMLDSQSNLDTTLNIVAKYQTKDYNINVSTRELVLKN
;
A
#
# COMPACT_ATOMS: atom_id res chain seq x y z
N MET A 1 74.19 -40.78 16.70
CA MET A 1 74.50 -39.92 15.55
C MET A 1 73.22 -39.21 15.12
N LYS A 2 73.13 -37.92 15.40
CA LYS A 2 71.89 -37.11 15.12
C LYS A 2 72.25 -36.26 13.91
N TYR A 3 71.53 -36.45 12.83
CA TYR A 3 71.58 -35.55 11.65
C TYR A 3 70.48 -34.51 11.79
N LYS A 4 70.87 -33.25 11.88
CA LYS A 4 69.99 -32.08 11.79
C LYS A 4 69.83 -31.75 10.31
N PHE A 5 68.58 -31.85 9.82
CA PHE A 5 68.22 -31.28 8.53
C PHE A 5 67.81 -29.81 8.72
N VAL A 6 68.55 -28.92 8.10
CA VAL A 6 68.23 -27.49 8.00
C VAL A 6 67.39 -27.31 6.74
N PHE A 7 66.13 -26.99 6.91
CA PHE A 7 65.26 -26.56 5.82
C PHE A 7 65.41 -25.06 5.61
N LEU A 8 65.99 -24.70 4.46
CA LEU A 8 66.07 -23.35 3.97
C LEU A 8 64.73 -22.98 3.33
N PHE A 9 63.92 -22.14 3.99
CA PHE A 9 62.67 -21.62 3.46
C PHE A 9 62.94 -20.42 2.55
N ALA A 10 62.87 -20.60 1.24
CA ALA A 10 62.94 -19.51 0.28
C ALA A 10 61.58 -18.77 0.28
N LEU A 11 61.59 -17.53 0.81
CA LEU A 11 60.46 -16.63 0.78
C LEU A 11 60.32 -16.08 -0.67
N VAL A 12 59.37 -16.64 -1.42
CA VAL A 12 58.96 -16.05 -2.70
C VAL A 12 57.92 -14.97 -2.41
N LEU A 13 58.33 -13.72 -2.50
CA LEU A 13 57.42 -12.56 -2.43
C LEU A 13 56.60 -12.51 -3.72
N PHE A 14 55.41 -13.05 -3.70
CA PHE A 14 54.41 -12.78 -4.72
C PHE A 14 53.84 -11.37 -4.47
N ALA A 15 54.30 -10.40 -5.23
CA ALA A 15 53.68 -9.08 -5.29
C ALA A 15 52.34 -9.20 -6.01
N CYS A 16 51.29 -9.43 -5.23
CA CYS A 16 49.90 -9.33 -5.71
C CYS A 16 49.60 -7.86 -5.99
N LYS A 17 49.59 -7.48 -7.24
CA LYS A 17 49.12 -6.18 -7.71
C LYS A 17 47.63 -6.11 -7.45
N GLN A 18 47.22 -5.54 -6.31
CA GLN A 18 45.82 -5.21 -6.03
C GLN A 18 45.38 -4.18 -7.10
N LYS A 19 44.55 -4.66 -8.03
CA LYS A 19 43.72 -3.83 -8.84
C LYS A 19 42.69 -3.20 -7.89
N THR A 20 42.90 -1.97 -7.51
CA THR A 20 41.88 -1.17 -6.83
C THR A 20 40.81 -0.88 -7.88
N ASP A 21 39.77 -1.73 -7.91
CA ASP A 21 38.50 -1.38 -8.48
C ASP A 21 37.96 -0.19 -7.66
N ARG A 22 38.18 1.00 -8.19
CA ARG A 22 37.43 2.17 -7.75
C ARG A 22 35.99 1.97 -8.19
N SER A 23 35.23 1.23 -7.39
CA SER A 23 33.80 1.39 -7.33
C SER A 23 33.54 2.83 -6.95
N SER A 24 33.12 3.62 -7.92
CA SER A 24 32.64 4.97 -7.68
C SER A 24 31.28 4.86 -6.98
N THR A 25 31.28 4.60 -5.67
CA THR A 25 30.22 5.08 -4.80
C THR A 25 30.24 6.60 -4.97
N LYS A 26 29.32 7.14 -5.79
CA LYS A 26 28.98 8.56 -5.75
C LYS A 26 28.64 8.85 -4.29
N ASP A 27 29.57 9.52 -3.63
CA ASP A 27 29.40 10.08 -2.32
C ASP A 27 28.10 10.88 -2.34
N GLN A 28 27.05 10.38 -1.66
CA GLN A 28 25.85 11.17 -1.45
C GLN A 28 26.26 12.23 -0.43
N SER A 29 26.75 13.35 -0.93
CA SER A 29 27.08 14.49 -0.10
C SER A 29 25.87 14.81 0.76
N PHE A 30 26.07 14.72 2.09
CA PHE A 30 25.06 15.11 3.06
C PHE A 30 24.68 16.57 2.78
N VAL A 31 23.41 16.80 2.47
CA VAL A 31 22.88 18.14 2.24
C VAL A 31 22.12 18.56 3.46
N GLU A 32 22.68 19.48 4.21
CA GLU A 32 22.06 19.99 5.44
C GLU A 32 20.78 20.80 5.10
N ASN A 33 20.89 21.73 4.15
CA ASN A 33 19.77 22.57 3.71
C ASN A 33 19.83 22.80 2.19
N GLY A 34 18.68 22.83 1.53
CA GLY A 34 18.57 23.18 0.13
C GLY A 34 17.84 22.15 -0.73
N VAL A 35 17.90 22.36 -2.04
CA VAL A 35 17.25 21.47 -3.03
C VAL A 35 18.31 20.61 -3.71
N VAL A 36 18.15 19.28 -3.55
CA VAL A 36 18.97 18.30 -4.24
C VAL A 36 18.29 17.89 -5.54
N LYS A 37 19.02 18.00 -6.65
CA LYS A 37 18.58 17.49 -7.95
C LYS A 37 19.16 16.11 -8.18
N LYS A 38 18.30 15.16 -8.56
CA LYS A 38 18.69 13.81 -8.97
C LYS A 38 18.44 13.64 -10.47
N TYR A 39 19.31 12.89 -11.11
CA TYR A 39 19.24 12.61 -12.54
C TYR A 39 19.19 11.10 -12.76
N ASP A 40 18.54 10.68 -13.84
CA ASP A 40 18.52 9.27 -14.25
C ASP A 40 19.82 8.88 -15.00
N GLU A 41 19.91 7.62 -15.43
CA GLU A 41 21.08 7.09 -16.15
C GLU A 41 21.37 7.81 -17.49
N GLN A 42 20.38 8.47 -18.06
CA GLN A 42 20.50 9.27 -19.28
C GLN A 42 20.72 10.76 -18.99
N ASN A 43 21.08 11.11 -17.73
CA ASN A 43 21.34 12.48 -17.27
C ASN A 43 20.11 13.42 -17.41
N ARG A 44 18.88 12.92 -17.33
CA ARG A 44 17.66 13.70 -17.30
C ARG A 44 17.24 13.93 -15.87
N LEU A 45 16.75 15.13 -15.54
CA LEU A 45 16.23 15.44 -14.21
C LEU A 45 15.10 14.46 -13.84
N SER A 46 15.29 13.72 -12.76
CA SER A 46 14.34 12.71 -12.26
C SER A 46 13.65 13.14 -10.98
N ALA A 47 14.33 13.94 -10.12
CA ALA A 47 13.74 14.47 -8.90
C ALA A 47 14.42 15.77 -8.44
N GLU A 48 13.62 16.59 -7.73
CA GLU A 48 14.08 17.71 -6.89
C GLU A 48 13.56 17.46 -5.48
N ILE A 49 14.48 17.40 -4.50
CA ILE A 49 14.18 17.04 -3.12
C ILE A 49 14.62 18.17 -2.21
N THR A 50 13.71 18.75 -1.46
CA THR A 50 14.02 19.81 -0.51
C THR A 50 14.42 19.21 0.85
N TYR A 51 15.59 19.60 1.34
CA TYR A 51 16.13 19.22 2.65
C TYR A 51 16.24 20.43 3.56
N GLN A 52 16.00 20.19 4.85
CA GLN A 52 16.25 21.12 5.94
C GLN A 52 16.79 20.32 7.13
N ASN A 53 17.93 20.73 7.69
CA ASN A 53 18.64 20.02 8.74
C ASN A 53 18.90 18.54 8.42
N GLY A 54 19.22 18.23 7.18
CA GLY A 54 19.53 16.87 6.70
C GLY A 54 18.35 15.93 6.47
N VAL A 55 17.12 16.36 6.77
CA VAL A 55 15.88 15.61 6.54
C VAL A 55 15.05 16.23 5.42
N ARG A 56 14.19 15.44 4.75
CA ARG A 56 13.25 15.99 3.77
C ARG A 56 12.24 16.88 4.49
N ASN A 57 12.29 18.15 4.19
CA ASN A 57 11.37 19.13 4.76
C ASN A 57 11.06 20.18 3.69
N GLY A 58 9.85 20.15 3.14
CA GLY A 58 9.44 20.94 2.00
C GLY A 58 8.96 20.07 0.83
N VAL A 59 8.80 20.69 -0.34
CA VAL A 59 8.25 20.03 -1.52
C VAL A 59 9.31 19.18 -2.21
N THR A 60 8.96 17.93 -2.49
CA THR A 60 9.71 17.04 -3.38
C THR A 60 8.94 16.89 -4.68
N ARG A 61 9.62 17.04 -5.82
CA ARG A 61 9.09 16.86 -7.17
C ARG A 61 9.80 15.71 -7.87
N TYR A 62 9.01 14.88 -8.54
CA TYR A 62 9.50 13.83 -9.43
C TYR A 62 9.08 14.12 -10.87
N TYR A 63 9.88 13.69 -11.82
CA TYR A 63 9.67 13.99 -13.24
C TYR A 63 9.62 12.70 -14.06
N TYR A 64 8.79 12.70 -15.08
CA TYR A 64 8.83 11.68 -16.13
C TYR A 64 10.12 11.82 -16.96
N SER A 65 10.48 10.78 -17.70
CA SER A 65 11.61 10.80 -18.64
C SER A 65 11.45 11.85 -19.75
N SER A 66 10.26 12.37 -19.98
CA SER A 66 9.96 13.50 -20.87
C SER A 66 10.30 14.87 -20.28
N GLY A 67 10.65 14.94 -18.99
CA GLY A 67 10.84 16.19 -18.25
C GLY A 67 9.53 16.76 -17.65
N ALA A 68 8.36 16.20 -17.96
CA ALA A 68 7.12 16.64 -17.38
C ALA A 68 7.02 16.22 -15.89
N LEU A 69 6.38 17.05 -15.07
CA LEU A 69 6.15 16.76 -13.65
C LEU A 69 5.28 15.49 -13.50
N SER A 70 5.74 14.54 -12.70
CA SER A 70 4.99 13.30 -12.41
C SER A 70 4.33 13.32 -11.03
N ASP A 71 5.06 13.80 -10.01
CA ASP A 71 4.57 13.83 -8.64
C ASP A 71 5.05 15.10 -7.92
N GLU A 72 4.22 15.63 -7.04
CA GLU A 72 4.55 16.71 -6.10
C GLU A 72 4.09 16.29 -4.71
N ILE A 73 5.02 16.20 -3.76
CA ILE A 73 4.78 15.67 -2.41
C ILE A 73 5.40 16.61 -1.40
N MET A 74 4.61 17.05 -0.42
CA MET A 74 5.12 17.78 0.73
C MET A 74 5.62 16.81 1.80
N TYR A 75 6.82 17.07 2.32
CA TYR A 75 7.40 16.37 3.46
C TYR A 75 7.59 17.32 4.63
N VAL A 76 7.40 16.82 5.83
CA VAL A 76 7.73 17.45 7.11
C VAL A 76 8.49 16.41 7.91
N ASP A 77 9.75 16.66 8.24
CA ASP A 77 10.63 15.76 8.99
C ASP A 77 10.65 14.33 8.44
N ASP A 78 10.90 14.19 7.13
CA ASP A 78 10.90 12.94 6.36
C ASP A 78 9.54 12.25 6.18
N GLU A 79 8.46 12.72 6.79
CA GLU A 79 7.12 12.16 6.66
C GLU A 79 6.28 12.94 5.63
N LYS A 80 5.51 12.25 4.81
CA LYS A 80 4.55 12.90 3.90
C LYS A 80 3.47 13.62 4.70
N SER A 81 3.22 14.87 4.32
CA SER A 81 2.23 15.73 4.98
C SER A 81 1.46 16.55 3.94
N GLY A 82 0.17 16.82 4.19
CA GLY A 82 -0.66 17.58 3.25
C GLY A 82 -1.07 16.78 2.02
N VAL A 83 -1.36 17.45 0.90
CA VAL A 83 -1.90 16.81 -0.31
C VAL A 83 -0.77 16.49 -1.29
N ALA A 84 -0.49 15.20 -1.47
CA ALA A 84 0.36 14.74 -2.57
C ALA A 84 -0.42 14.77 -3.88
N LYS A 85 0.22 15.30 -4.93
CA LYS A 85 -0.33 15.41 -6.29
C LYS A 85 0.45 14.47 -7.21
N LYS A 86 -0.27 13.71 -8.02
CA LYS A 86 0.29 12.94 -9.12
C LYS A 86 -0.32 13.42 -10.42
N TYR A 87 0.47 13.41 -11.49
CA TYR A 87 0.07 13.95 -12.78
C TYR A 87 0.09 12.88 -13.86
N HIS A 88 -0.76 13.02 -14.86
CA HIS A 88 -0.66 12.31 -16.12
C HIS A 88 0.48 12.87 -16.96
N LYS A 89 0.96 12.11 -17.96
CA LYS A 89 2.01 12.58 -18.89
C LYS A 89 1.63 13.83 -19.68
N ASN A 90 0.34 14.14 -19.82
CA ASN A 90 -0.16 15.37 -20.45
C ASN A 90 -0.24 16.58 -19.51
N GLY A 91 0.24 16.44 -18.25
CA GLY A 91 0.27 17.50 -17.25
C GLY A 91 -1.00 17.66 -16.42
N ASN A 92 -2.11 17.00 -16.78
CA ASN A 92 -3.32 17.03 -15.98
C ASN A 92 -3.16 16.19 -14.70
N ILE A 93 -3.85 16.57 -13.64
CA ILE A 93 -3.85 15.85 -12.36
C ILE A 93 -4.38 14.43 -12.59
N TYR A 94 -3.62 13.42 -12.16
CA TYR A 94 -4.04 12.03 -12.05
C TYR A 94 -4.66 11.74 -10.69
N SER A 95 -4.03 12.20 -9.59
CA SER A 95 -4.59 12.01 -8.25
C SER A 95 -4.18 13.11 -7.25
N LEU A 96 -5.07 13.36 -6.32
CA LEU A 96 -4.85 14.13 -5.10
C LEU A 96 -5.03 13.19 -3.91
N THR A 97 -3.99 13.05 -3.10
CA THR A 97 -4.00 12.14 -1.95
C THR A 97 -3.58 12.90 -0.70
N PRO A 98 -4.50 13.12 0.26
CA PRO A 98 -4.15 13.68 1.55
C PRO A 98 -3.33 12.70 2.37
N TYR A 99 -2.26 13.21 3.00
CA TYR A 99 -1.39 12.47 3.91
C TYR A 99 -1.27 13.19 5.24
N LEU A 100 -1.19 12.41 6.31
CA LEU A 100 -0.81 12.82 7.65
C LEU A 100 0.20 11.80 8.16
N LYS A 101 1.46 12.23 8.37
CA LYS A 101 2.56 11.37 8.85
C LYS A 101 2.68 10.06 8.05
N ASP A 102 2.95 10.18 6.74
CA ASP A 102 3.05 9.08 5.77
C ASP A 102 1.78 8.25 5.52
N GLU A 103 0.75 8.39 6.35
CA GLU A 103 -0.50 7.67 6.20
C GLU A 103 -1.51 8.47 5.38
N LYS A 104 -2.26 7.80 4.50
CA LYS A 104 -3.38 8.43 3.81
C LYS A 104 -4.45 8.81 4.82
N ASP A 105 -4.85 10.09 4.86
CA ASP A 105 -5.88 10.58 5.76
C ASP A 105 -6.75 11.65 5.06
N GLY A 106 -8.01 11.32 4.80
CA GLY A 106 -8.94 12.12 4.03
C GLY A 106 -9.41 11.43 2.75
N ILE A 107 -9.96 12.18 1.82
CA ILE A 107 -10.50 11.65 0.55
C ILE A 107 -9.43 11.71 -0.54
N GLN A 108 -8.96 10.56 -0.99
CA GLN A 108 -8.17 10.46 -2.21
C GLN A 108 -9.09 10.67 -3.41
N LYS A 109 -8.73 11.59 -4.29
CA LYS A 109 -9.41 11.82 -5.58
C LYS A 109 -8.53 11.38 -6.73
N LYS A 110 -9.09 10.68 -7.70
CA LYS A 110 -8.44 10.31 -8.96
C LYS A 110 -9.18 10.93 -10.13
N TYR A 111 -8.46 11.22 -11.19
CA TYR A 111 -8.99 11.90 -12.38
C TYR A 111 -8.55 11.17 -13.64
N TYR A 112 -9.41 11.17 -14.63
CA TYR A 112 -9.05 10.79 -16.00
C TYR A 112 -8.08 11.81 -16.61
N ALA A 113 -7.40 11.41 -17.69
CA ALA A 113 -6.45 12.29 -18.38
C ALA A 113 -7.12 13.55 -19.01
N ASN A 114 -8.45 13.55 -19.17
CA ASN A 114 -9.22 14.73 -19.57
C ASN A 114 -9.64 15.65 -18.41
N GLY A 115 -9.18 15.38 -17.17
CA GLY A 115 -9.46 16.17 -15.98
C GLY A 115 -10.79 15.85 -15.29
N LYS A 116 -11.67 15.02 -15.88
CA LYS A 116 -12.91 14.59 -15.20
C LYS A 116 -12.59 13.68 -14.03
N ILE A 117 -13.36 13.78 -12.95
CA ILE A 117 -13.21 12.90 -11.78
C ILE A 117 -13.45 11.45 -12.17
N TRP A 118 -12.60 10.57 -11.66
CA TRP A 118 -12.67 9.13 -11.88
C TRP A 118 -13.10 8.40 -10.62
N ALA A 119 -12.49 8.73 -9.45
CA ALA A 119 -12.83 8.07 -8.20
C ALA A 119 -12.57 8.95 -6.98
N GLU A 120 -13.35 8.73 -5.93
CA GLU A 120 -13.14 9.28 -4.59
C GLU A 120 -13.13 8.12 -3.59
N THR A 121 -12.02 7.94 -2.89
CA THR A 121 -11.85 6.87 -1.90
C THR A 121 -11.52 7.48 -0.54
N PRO A 122 -12.34 7.26 0.50
CA PRO A 122 -12.04 7.75 1.85
C PRO A 122 -10.95 6.89 2.51
N TYR A 123 -10.05 7.57 3.21
CA TYR A 123 -8.99 6.96 4.01
C TYR A 123 -8.93 7.60 5.39
N MET A 124 -8.55 6.83 6.40
CA MET A 124 -8.20 7.29 7.73
C MET A 124 -7.05 6.43 8.25
N ARG A 125 -5.93 7.05 8.64
CA ARG A 125 -4.72 6.36 9.12
C ARG A 125 -4.32 5.20 8.21
N GLY A 126 -4.22 5.46 6.91
CA GLY A 126 -3.86 4.49 5.88
C GLY A 126 -4.96 3.48 5.50
N GLN A 127 -6.00 3.34 6.32
CA GLN A 127 -7.06 2.37 6.08
C GLN A 127 -8.16 2.94 5.16
N PRO A 128 -8.56 2.21 4.11
CA PRO A 128 -9.69 2.61 3.29
C PRO A 128 -11.00 2.46 4.06
N GLY A 129 -11.98 3.26 3.71
CA GLY A 129 -13.30 3.24 4.31
C GLY A 129 -14.43 3.00 3.31
N ILE A 130 -15.63 2.79 3.84
CA ILE A 130 -16.87 2.75 3.06
C ILE A 130 -17.10 4.10 2.37
N GLY A 131 -17.66 4.06 1.17
CA GLY A 131 -18.08 5.24 0.42
C GLY A 131 -17.16 5.58 -0.74
N LEU A 132 -16.53 4.55 -1.34
CA LEU A 132 -15.94 4.68 -2.67
C LEU A 132 -17.01 5.20 -3.63
N LYS A 133 -16.67 6.24 -4.39
CA LYS A 133 -17.42 6.69 -5.55
C LYS A 133 -16.55 6.51 -6.79
N GLU A 134 -17.04 5.82 -7.79
CA GLU A 134 -16.39 5.69 -9.09
C GLU A 134 -17.30 6.27 -10.17
N TYR A 135 -16.69 7.05 -11.05
CA TYR A 135 -17.40 7.71 -12.16
C TYR A 135 -16.92 7.14 -13.48
N LYS A 136 -17.83 6.93 -14.42
CA LYS A 136 -17.51 6.58 -15.79
C LYS A 136 -16.96 7.81 -16.52
N ARG A 137 -16.44 7.62 -17.74
CA ARG A 137 -15.91 8.72 -18.56
C ARG A 137 -16.95 9.77 -18.95
N ASP A 138 -18.22 9.38 -19.01
CA ASP A 138 -19.36 10.28 -19.25
C ASP A 138 -19.71 11.11 -18.01
N GLY A 139 -19.20 10.76 -16.83
CA GLY A 139 -19.46 11.42 -15.54
C GLY A 139 -20.54 10.76 -14.71
N SER A 140 -21.22 9.72 -15.23
CA SER A 140 -22.21 8.96 -14.45
C SER A 140 -21.54 8.14 -13.35
N LEU A 141 -22.20 8.05 -12.18
CA LEU A 141 -21.74 7.25 -11.05
C LEU A 141 -21.85 5.75 -11.40
N ARG A 142 -20.86 4.97 -10.93
CA ARG A 142 -20.94 3.52 -10.94
C ARG A 142 -21.67 3.04 -9.68
N GLU A 143 -22.69 2.25 -9.83
CA GLU A 143 -23.55 1.82 -8.72
C GLU A 143 -23.45 0.31 -8.42
N ASN A 144 -23.08 -0.51 -9.40
CA ASN A 144 -23.11 -1.97 -9.27
C ASN A 144 -21.79 -2.51 -8.70
N TYR A 145 -21.68 -2.56 -7.39
CA TYR A 145 -20.62 -3.27 -6.66
C TYR A 145 -21.12 -4.64 -6.20
N PRO A 146 -20.23 -5.64 -6.10
CA PRO A 146 -20.64 -6.97 -5.63
C PRO A 146 -21.04 -6.94 -4.16
N ASP A 147 -22.05 -7.72 -3.81
CA ASP A 147 -22.48 -7.97 -2.44
C ASP A 147 -21.58 -9.02 -1.79
N ILE A 148 -21.53 -8.99 -0.45
CA ILE A 148 -20.91 -10.05 0.35
C ILE A 148 -21.91 -11.18 0.46
N GLU A 149 -21.53 -12.38 0.00
CA GLU A 149 -22.31 -13.60 0.14
C GLU A 149 -21.72 -14.48 1.26
N VAL A 150 -22.58 -15.16 1.98
CA VAL A 150 -22.22 -16.05 3.08
C VAL A 150 -22.91 -17.40 2.89
N GLN A 151 -22.08 -18.45 2.82
CA GLN A 151 -22.55 -19.83 2.93
C GLN A 151 -22.18 -20.36 4.31
N MET A 152 -23.18 -20.79 5.07
CA MET A 152 -23.01 -21.36 6.41
C MET A 152 -23.02 -22.89 6.34
N LEU A 153 -22.08 -23.50 7.04
CA LEU A 153 -21.97 -24.94 7.23
C LEU A 153 -21.95 -25.22 8.73
N GLU A 154 -23.00 -25.82 9.24
CA GLU A 154 -23.13 -26.20 10.65
C GLU A 154 -22.49 -27.57 10.87
N LYS A 155 -21.76 -27.69 11.96
CA LYS A 155 -21.17 -28.90 12.52
C LYS A 155 -21.60 -29.03 13.97
N SER A 156 -21.42 -30.20 14.57
CA SER A 156 -21.76 -30.45 15.96
C SER A 156 -21.02 -29.55 16.96
N ASP A 157 -19.83 -29.10 16.64
CA ASP A 157 -18.93 -28.32 17.51
C ASP A 157 -18.62 -26.91 17.01
N ARG A 158 -19.03 -26.56 15.76
CA ARG A 158 -18.71 -25.29 15.15
C ARG A 158 -19.63 -24.92 14.00
N ILE A 159 -19.65 -23.62 13.69
CA ILE A 159 -20.17 -23.08 12.43
C ILE A 159 -18.99 -22.63 11.56
N ILE A 160 -19.02 -23.00 10.29
CA ILE A 160 -18.06 -22.55 9.29
C ILE A 160 -18.78 -21.59 8.34
N LEU A 161 -18.28 -20.36 8.26
CA LEU A 161 -18.75 -19.37 7.30
C LEU A 161 -17.78 -19.32 6.11
N LYS A 162 -18.30 -19.53 4.91
CA LYS A 162 -17.60 -19.25 3.66
C LYS A 162 -18.07 -17.89 3.15
N LEU A 163 -17.13 -16.96 3.03
CA LEU A 163 -17.37 -15.57 2.67
C LEU A 163 -16.86 -15.34 1.24
N PHE A 164 -17.67 -14.79 0.36
CA PHE A 164 -17.28 -14.49 -1.00
C PHE A 164 -18.06 -13.26 -1.52
N LEU A 165 -17.59 -12.69 -2.62
CA LEU A 165 -18.32 -11.62 -3.31
C LEU A 165 -19.23 -12.23 -4.37
N SER A 166 -20.42 -11.67 -4.60
CA SER A 166 -21.44 -12.16 -5.55
C SER A 166 -20.92 -12.31 -6.99
N ASN A 167 -19.85 -11.59 -7.34
CA ASN A 167 -19.16 -11.71 -8.62
C ASN A 167 -17.95 -12.66 -8.61
N TYR A 168 -17.72 -13.39 -7.51
CA TYR A 168 -16.60 -14.31 -7.30
C TYR A 168 -15.20 -13.67 -7.50
N SER A 169 -15.05 -12.40 -7.18
CA SER A 169 -13.76 -11.71 -7.24
C SER A 169 -12.73 -12.37 -6.33
N LYS A 170 -11.52 -12.64 -6.87
CA LYS A 170 -10.46 -13.36 -6.11
C LYS A 170 -9.63 -12.43 -5.23
N ASN A 171 -9.55 -11.14 -5.57
CA ASN A 171 -8.74 -10.16 -4.83
C ASN A 171 -9.56 -9.49 -3.73
N VAL A 172 -9.94 -10.27 -2.71
CA VAL A 172 -10.71 -9.82 -1.57
C VAL A 172 -10.08 -10.28 -0.26
N VAL A 173 -10.16 -9.42 0.76
CA VAL A 173 -9.82 -9.72 2.15
C VAL A 173 -11.06 -9.45 2.98
N PHE A 174 -11.47 -10.41 3.78
CA PHE A 174 -12.59 -10.27 4.69
C PHE A 174 -12.12 -9.97 6.12
N TYR A 175 -13.01 -9.43 6.93
CA TYR A 175 -12.84 -9.19 8.35
C TYR A 175 -14.17 -9.45 9.06
N ILE A 176 -14.11 -9.94 10.30
CA ILE A 176 -15.24 -9.92 11.23
C ILE A 176 -14.89 -8.86 12.27
N THR A 177 -15.49 -7.68 12.15
CA THR A 177 -15.12 -6.53 12.99
C THR A 177 -16.14 -5.40 12.91
N GLU A 178 -16.24 -4.64 14.00
CA GLU A 178 -16.87 -3.33 13.97
C GLU A 178 -15.98 -2.30 13.23
N LEU A 179 -16.60 -1.38 12.53
CA LEU A 179 -15.88 -0.32 11.86
C LEU A 179 -15.64 0.87 12.79
N MET A 180 -14.42 1.43 12.76
CA MET A 180 -14.14 2.71 13.42
C MET A 180 -14.97 3.83 12.77
N LYS A 181 -15.65 4.64 13.61
CA LYS A 181 -16.54 5.73 13.14
C LYS A 181 -17.55 5.25 12.10
N ASN A 182 -18.02 3.97 12.22
CA ASN A 182 -18.95 3.29 11.30
C ASN A 182 -18.50 3.36 9.82
N LYS A 183 -17.19 3.45 9.54
CA LYS A 183 -16.71 3.69 8.19
C LYS A 183 -15.39 3.00 7.85
N TYR A 184 -14.44 2.90 8.79
CA TYR A 184 -13.07 2.50 8.51
C TYR A 184 -12.71 1.18 9.20
N ILE A 185 -11.94 0.34 8.49
CA ILE A 185 -11.44 -0.92 9.07
C ILE A 185 -10.44 -0.58 10.18
N PRO A 186 -10.61 -1.12 11.41
CA PRO A 186 -9.65 -0.90 12.48
C PRO A 186 -8.25 -1.45 12.12
N PRO A 187 -7.15 -0.77 12.47
CA PRO A 187 -5.79 -1.29 12.21
C PRO A 187 -5.52 -2.65 12.86
N ALA A 188 -6.19 -2.93 14.00
CA ALA A 188 -6.06 -4.20 14.73
C ALA A 188 -6.96 -5.31 14.19
N ALA A 189 -7.83 -5.04 13.21
CA ALA A 189 -8.73 -6.05 12.65
C ALA A 189 -7.92 -7.17 11.99
N LYS A 190 -8.22 -8.42 12.35
CA LYS A 190 -7.55 -9.60 11.82
C LYS A 190 -8.07 -9.92 10.41
N PRO A 191 -7.21 -9.99 9.39
CA PRO A 191 -7.64 -10.32 8.04
C PRO A 191 -7.96 -11.80 7.89
N ILE A 192 -9.00 -12.08 7.12
CA ILE A 192 -9.36 -13.40 6.60
C ILE A 192 -9.03 -13.36 5.11
N TYR A 193 -7.90 -13.96 4.73
CA TYR A 193 -7.46 -14.01 3.34
C TYR A 193 -8.31 -15.01 2.54
N ALA A 194 -8.75 -14.61 1.37
CA ALA A 194 -9.53 -15.47 0.50
C ALA A 194 -8.62 -16.35 -0.38
N GLU A 195 -8.88 -17.65 -0.37
CA GLU A 195 -8.32 -18.61 -1.30
C GLU A 195 -9.29 -18.85 -2.44
N GLY A 196 -8.86 -18.58 -3.68
CA GLY A 196 -9.76 -18.66 -4.85
C GLY A 196 -10.99 -17.74 -4.80
N GLY A 197 -10.94 -16.68 -3.96
CA GLY A 197 -12.06 -15.75 -3.77
C GLY A 197 -12.96 -16.07 -2.58
N VAL A 198 -12.66 -17.14 -1.82
CA VAL A 198 -13.47 -17.59 -0.68
C VAL A 198 -12.66 -17.44 0.61
N GLY A 199 -13.12 -16.57 1.50
CA GLY A 199 -12.64 -16.48 2.88
C GLY A 199 -13.32 -17.53 3.77
N ARG A 200 -12.62 -18.05 4.76
CA ARG A 200 -13.15 -19.02 5.71
C ARG A 200 -13.02 -18.50 7.14
N TYR A 201 -14.12 -18.49 7.85
CA TYR A 201 -14.17 -18.14 9.27
C TYR A 201 -14.86 -19.26 10.04
N GLU A 202 -14.28 -19.69 11.17
CA GLU A 202 -14.85 -20.74 12.02
C GLU A 202 -15.24 -20.12 13.37
N PHE A 203 -16.46 -20.41 13.76
CA PHE A 203 -17.04 -20.02 15.04
C PHE A 203 -17.31 -21.29 15.87
N MET A 204 -16.63 -21.42 17.00
CA MET A 204 -16.81 -22.58 17.89
C MET A 204 -18.12 -22.46 18.66
N LEU A 205 -18.89 -23.51 18.68
CA LEU A 205 -20.13 -23.61 19.49
C LEU A 205 -19.76 -24.08 20.89
N ASP A 206 -20.16 -23.31 21.88
CA ASP A 206 -20.16 -23.80 23.28
C ASP A 206 -21.45 -24.57 23.52
N SER A 207 -21.34 -25.77 24.08
CA SER A 207 -22.45 -26.68 24.34
C SER A 207 -23.52 -26.12 25.31
N GLN A 208 -23.24 -24.97 25.95
CA GLN A 208 -24.13 -24.32 26.91
C GLN A 208 -24.63 -22.93 26.46
N SER A 209 -24.17 -22.39 25.33
CA SER A 209 -24.55 -21.05 24.89
C SER A 209 -25.68 -21.10 23.85
N ASN A 210 -26.77 -20.36 24.10
CA ASN A 210 -27.66 -19.96 23.01
C ASN A 210 -26.89 -19.13 22.01
N LEU A 211 -26.86 -19.56 20.75
CA LEU A 211 -26.26 -18.79 19.67
C LEU A 211 -27.20 -17.62 19.34
N ASP A 212 -26.92 -16.47 19.92
CA ASP A 212 -27.58 -15.20 19.57
C ASP A 212 -26.48 -14.15 19.43
N THR A 213 -25.93 -14.05 18.21
CA THR A 213 -24.84 -13.12 17.93
C THR A 213 -24.99 -12.48 16.58
N THR A 214 -24.59 -11.24 16.47
CA THR A 214 -24.49 -10.51 15.19
C THR A 214 -23.04 -10.34 14.81
N LEU A 215 -22.68 -10.79 13.61
CA LEU A 215 -21.35 -10.65 13.04
C LEU A 215 -21.37 -9.54 12.00
N ASN A 216 -20.47 -8.58 12.16
CA ASN A 216 -20.23 -7.55 11.14
C ASN A 216 -19.12 -8.03 10.19
N ILE A 217 -19.51 -8.46 9.01
CA ILE A 217 -18.63 -8.93 7.94
C ILE A 217 -18.24 -7.73 7.09
N VAL A 218 -16.94 -7.53 6.93
CA VAL A 218 -16.38 -6.45 6.11
C VAL A 218 -15.58 -7.08 4.98
N ALA A 219 -15.79 -6.65 3.75
CA ALA A 219 -14.98 -7.02 2.60
C ALA A 219 -14.19 -5.81 2.09
N LYS A 220 -12.89 -5.97 1.95
CA LYS A 220 -11.99 -5.04 1.28
C LYS A 220 -11.50 -5.67 -0.01
N TYR A 221 -11.79 -5.06 -1.15
CA TYR A 221 -11.44 -5.60 -2.45
C TYR A 221 -11.08 -4.52 -3.46
N GLN A 222 -10.42 -4.92 -4.53
CA GLN A 222 -10.12 -4.04 -5.65
C GLN A 222 -11.23 -4.13 -6.70
N THR A 223 -11.75 -2.98 -7.11
CA THR A 223 -12.72 -2.92 -8.22
C THR A 223 -12.03 -3.19 -9.55
N LYS A 224 -12.81 -3.40 -10.61
CA LYS A 224 -12.27 -3.54 -11.98
C LYS A 224 -11.52 -2.30 -12.48
N ASP A 225 -11.76 -1.15 -11.89
CA ASP A 225 -11.06 0.10 -12.18
C ASP A 225 -9.90 0.36 -11.20
N TYR A 226 -9.42 -0.71 -10.51
CA TYR A 226 -8.27 -0.68 -9.62
C TYR A 226 -8.38 0.29 -8.43
N ASN A 227 -9.60 0.62 -8.01
CA ASN A 227 -9.84 1.35 -6.76
C ASN A 227 -10.16 0.37 -5.63
N ILE A 228 -9.89 0.79 -4.39
CA ILE A 228 -10.21 -0.03 -3.23
C ILE A 228 -11.63 0.27 -2.77
N ASN A 229 -12.48 -0.75 -2.72
CA ASN A 229 -13.80 -0.68 -2.11
C ASN A 229 -13.83 -1.41 -0.78
N VAL A 230 -14.66 -0.91 0.11
CA VAL A 230 -15.01 -1.54 1.39
C VAL A 230 -16.53 -1.64 1.44
N SER A 231 -17.04 -2.85 1.62
CA SER A 231 -18.46 -3.13 1.82
C SER A 231 -18.66 -3.92 3.11
N THR A 232 -19.90 -3.92 3.62
CA THR A 232 -20.26 -4.59 4.87
C THR A 232 -21.52 -5.40 4.69
N ARG A 233 -21.65 -6.45 5.52
CA ARG A 233 -22.86 -7.23 5.69
C ARG A 233 -23.00 -7.64 7.16
N GLU A 234 -24.16 -7.42 7.72
CA GLU A 234 -24.52 -8.00 9.02
C GLU A 234 -25.05 -9.43 8.83
N LEU A 235 -24.62 -10.35 9.67
CA LEU A 235 -25.09 -11.71 9.75
C LEU A 235 -25.56 -11.99 11.18
N VAL A 236 -26.84 -12.24 11.32
CA VAL A 236 -27.44 -12.64 12.62
C VAL A 236 -27.45 -14.16 12.68
N LEU A 237 -26.77 -14.72 13.67
CA LEU A 237 -26.75 -16.15 13.98
C LEU A 237 -27.69 -16.36 15.19
N LYS A 238 -28.74 -17.17 15.02
CA LYS A 238 -29.69 -17.53 16.06
C LYS A 238 -29.90 -19.04 16.04
N ASN A 239 -30.08 -19.64 17.26
CA ASN A 239 -30.57 -20.99 17.41
C ASN A 239 -32.09 -21.04 17.16
#